data_99138d52662cee08d4d7a59ecd6a9614
#
_entry.id   99138d52662cee08d4d7a59ecd6a9614
#
_cell.length_a   1.000
_cell.length_b   1.000
_cell.length_c   1.000
_cell.angle_alpha   90.00
_cell.angle_beta   90.00
_cell.angle_gamma   90.00
#
_symmetry.space_group_name_H-M   'P 1'
#
loop_
_entity.id
_entity.type
_entity.pdbx_description
1 polymer ?
#
loop_
_entity_poly.entity_id
_entity_poly.type
_entity_poly.pdbx_seq_one_letter_code
_entity_poly.pdbx_strand_id
1 'polypeptide(L)'
;ERVMRLMHPFAPFVTEEIWQTIAPLTGKNGASIMLEPYPQAQLDKLDDASEAWVAELKQMVEATRSLRGEMGISPAERVPLFAAGNTVKLVEYASYLKALAKLESVAIARSRCACDVDKRL
;
A
#
# COMPACT_ATOMS: atom_id res chain seq x y z
N GLU A 1 8.85 -16.37 2.78
CA GLU A 1 9.41 -17.38 3.63
C GLU A 1 9.63 -16.84 5.04
N ARG A 2 10.37 -15.73 5.28
CA ARG A 2 10.63 -15.14 6.62
C ARG A 2 9.35 -14.82 7.41
N VAL A 3 8.33 -14.29 6.75
CA VAL A 3 7.04 -13.99 7.38
C VAL A 3 6.39 -15.25 7.94
N MET A 4 6.49 -16.38 7.24
CA MET A 4 5.94 -17.66 7.73
C MET A 4 6.64 -18.10 9.01
N ARG A 5 7.97 -17.95 9.10
CA ARG A 5 8.74 -18.26 10.34
C ARG A 5 8.37 -17.33 11.50
N LEU A 6 8.12 -16.04 11.23
CA LEU A 6 7.66 -15.09 12.25
C LEU A 6 6.26 -15.44 12.76
N MET A 7 5.37 -15.88 11.88
CA MET A 7 3.99 -16.23 12.20
C MET A 7 3.83 -17.63 12.80
N HIS A 8 4.82 -18.49 12.65
CA HIS A 8 4.73 -19.90 13.04
C HIS A 8 4.32 -20.14 14.51
N PRO A 9 4.79 -19.36 15.50
CA PRO A 9 4.35 -19.52 16.90
C PRO A 9 2.86 -19.28 17.12
N PHE A 10 2.20 -18.52 16.24
CA PHE A 10 0.78 -18.17 16.36
C PHE A 10 -0.13 -19.09 15.54
N ALA A 11 0.35 -19.55 14.39
CA ALA A 11 -0.45 -20.35 13.44
C ALA A 11 0.39 -21.50 12.83
N PRO A 12 0.80 -22.51 13.63
CA PRO A 12 1.80 -23.49 13.22
C PRO A 12 1.36 -24.32 12.01
N PHE A 13 0.11 -24.78 11.96
CA PHE A 13 -0.37 -25.66 10.89
C PHE A 13 -0.41 -24.95 9.53
N VAL A 14 -0.98 -23.75 9.50
CA VAL A 14 -1.12 -22.97 8.25
C VAL A 14 0.24 -22.52 7.72
N THR A 15 1.13 -22.08 8.61
CA THR A 15 2.46 -21.62 8.22
C THR A 15 3.35 -22.75 7.75
N GLU A 16 3.23 -23.95 8.33
CA GLU A 16 3.94 -25.14 7.87
C GLU A 16 3.48 -25.54 6.46
N GLU A 17 2.18 -25.60 6.22
CA GLU A 17 1.59 -25.96 4.92
C GLU A 17 2.05 -24.99 3.82
N ILE A 18 1.95 -23.69 4.08
CA ILE A 18 2.41 -22.68 3.12
C ILE A 18 3.94 -22.74 2.95
N TRP A 19 4.69 -22.97 4.03
CA TRP A 19 6.14 -23.04 3.98
C TRP A 19 6.63 -24.21 3.12
N GLN A 20 6.01 -25.39 3.22
CA GLN A 20 6.34 -26.55 2.38
C GLN A 20 6.22 -26.22 0.89
N THR A 21 5.28 -25.36 0.51
CA THR A 21 5.10 -24.92 -0.88
C THR A 21 6.13 -23.86 -1.29
N ILE A 22 6.47 -22.93 -0.40
CA ILE A 22 7.31 -21.76 -0.72
C ILE A 22 8.81 -22.06 -0.53
N ALA A 23 9.18 -22.92 0.42
CA ALA A 23 10.57 -23.18 0.77
C ALA A 23 11.43 -23.65 -0.43
N PRO A 24 10.98 -24.57 -1.28
CA PRO A 24 11.73 -25.00 -2.46
C PRO A 24 11.99 -23.84 -3.43
N LEU A 25 11.03 -22.93 -3.60
CA LEU A 25 11.14 -21.75 -4.48
C LEU A 25 12.20 -20.74 -3.99
N THR A 26 12.49 -20.76 -2.68
CA THR A 26 13.49 -19.89 -2.05
C THR A 26 14.83 -20.60 -1.80
N GLY A 27 14.99 -21.81 -2.35
CA GLY A 27 16.21 -22.61 -2.17
C GLY A 27 16.36 -23.22 -0.76
N LYS A 28 15.27 -23.30 0.00
CA LYS A 28 15.22 -23.95 1.32
C LYS A 28 14.69 -25.36 1.15
N ASN A 29 15.40 -26.35 1.71
CA ASN A 29 15.04 -27.77 1.62
C ASN A 29 14.91 -28.41 3.01
N GLY A 30 14.52 -27.65 4.02
CA GLY A 30 14.29 -28.16 5.37
C GLY A 30 13.06 -29.09 5.42
N ALA A 31 13.09 -30.07 6.32
CA ALA A 31 11.96 -30.98 6.52
C ALA A 31 10.75 -30.29 7.16
N SER A 32 10.95 -29.24 7.94
CA SER A 32 9.93 -28.46 8.62
C SER A 32 10.42 -27.04 8.89
N ILE A 33 9.49 -26.09 8.88
CA ILE A 33 9.72 -24.69 9.26
C ILE A 33 10.25 -24.58 10.70
N MET A 34 9.89 -25.50 11.58
CA MET A 34 10.33 -25.52 12.98
C MET A 34 11.84 -25.72 13.15
N LEU A 35 12.50 -26.35 12.16
CA LEU A 35 13.93 -26.58 12.17
C LEU A 35 14.73 -25.38 11.63
N GLU A 36 14.06 -24.43 11.02
CA GLU A 36 14.71 -23.23 10.49
C GLU A 36 14.94 -22.19 11.61
N PRO A 37 16.07 -21.46 11.57
CA PRO A 37 16.36 -20.46 12.60
C PRO A 37 15.32 -19.34 12.58
N TYR A 38 14.90 -18.91 13.78
CA TYR A 38 13.97 -17.80 13.91
C TYR A 38 14.57 -16.51 13.30
N PRO A 39 13.79 -15.73 12.52
CA PRO A 39 14.30 -14.56 11.83
C PRO A 39 14.87 -13.53 12.80
N GLN A 40 16.07 -13.06 12.51
CA GLN A 40 16.72 -11.97 13.24
C GLN A 40 16.46 -10.65 12.54
N ALA A 41 16.37 -9.57 13.31
CA ALA A 41 16.25 -8.21 12.79
C ALA A 41 17.51 -7.84 11.97
N GLN A 42 17.29 -7.26 10.81
CA GLN A 42 18.36 -6.77 9.93
C GLN A 42 18.25 -5.26 9.86
N LEU A 43 18.96 -4.57 10.74
CA LEU A 43 18.92 -3.11 10.84
C LEU A 43 19.53 -2.40 9.61
N ASP A 44 20.42 -3.10 8.91
CA ASP A 44 21.01 -2.67 7.65
C ASP A 44 20.01 -2.54 6.49
N LYS A 45 18.82 -3.10 6.65
CA LYS A 45 17.72 -3.04 5.67
C LYS A 45 16.63 -2.03 6.02
N LEU A 46 16.81 -1.28 7.08
CA LEU A 46 15.94 -0.16 7.39
C LEU A 46 16.26 0.99 6.43
N ASP A 47 15.23 1.54 5.82
CA ASP A 47 15.32 2.69 4.91
C ASP A 47 14.28 3.71 5.33
N ASP A 48 14.74 4.69 6.11
CA ASP A 48 13.89 5.76 6.65
C ASP A 48 13.22 6.59 5.54
N ALA A 49 13.90 6.72 4.38
CA ALA A 49 13.34 7.45 3.23
C ALA A 49 12.14 6.71 2.64
N SER A 50 12.26 5.40 2.48
CA SER A 50 11.16 4.56 2.00
C SER A 50 10.00 4.49 3.01
N GLU A 51 10.29 4.48 4.31
CA GLU A 51 9.26 4.52 5.35
C GLU A 51 8.48 5.84 5.32
N ALA A 52 9.18 6.97 5.23
CA ALA A 52 8.55 8.28 5.12
C ALA A 52 7.68 8.40 3.85
N TRP A 53 8.18 7.90 2.72
CA TRP A 53 7.45 7.86 1.46
C TRP A 53 6.14 7.05 1.56
N VAL A 54 6.22 5.85 2.15
CA VAL A 54 5.05 4.99 2.36
C VAL A 54 4.08 5.61 3.36
N ALA A 55 4.57 6.27 4.42
CA ALA A 55 3.72 6.95 5.40
C ALA A 55 2.91 8.08 4.75
N GLU A 56 3.53 8.89 3.90
CA GLU A 56 2.86 9.95 3.14
C GLU A 56 1.80 9.38 2.19
N LEU A 57 2.12 8.30 1.46
CA LEU A 57 1.17 7.59 0.61
C LEU A 57 -0.04 7.06 1.39
N LYS A 58 0.17 6.46 2.55
CA LYS A 58 -0.91 5.98 3.43
C LYS A 58 -1.86 7.09 3.84
N GLN A 59 -1.32 8.23 4.27
CA GLN A 59 -2.14 9.40 4.63
C GLN A 59 -3.01 9.87 3.47
N MET A 60 -2.46 9.92 2.25
CA MET A 60 -3.24 10.31 1.06
C MET A 60 -4.34 9.31 0.74
N VAL A 61 -4.06 8.00 0.86
CA VAL A 61 -5.06 6.94 0.64
C VAL A 61 -6.18 7.02 1.68
N GLU A 62 -5.84 7.22 2.96
CA GLU A 62 -6.80 7.35 4.05
C GLU A 62 -7.67 8.59 3.87
N ALA A 63 -7.10 9.75 3.57
CA ALA A 63 -7.84 10.96 3.28
C ALA A 63 -8.82 10.78 2.11
N THR A 64 -8.37 10.13 1.03
CA THR A 64 -9.23 9.84 -0.12
C THR A 64 -10.37 8.89 0.24
N ARG A 65 -10.13 7.89 1.07
CA ARG A 65 -11.17 6.96 1.53
C ARG A 65 -12.16 7.63 2.47
N SER A 66 -11.70 8.51 3.36
CA SER A 66 -12.56 9.30 4.25
C SER A 66 -13.49 10.21 3.46
N LEU A 67 -12.95 10.97 2.49
CA LEU A 67 -13.75 11.80 1.59
C LEU A 67 -14.83 10.99 0.85
N ARG A 68 -14.49 9.81 0.34
CA ARG A 68 -15.46 8.93 -0.31
C ARG A 68 -16.56 8.47 0.64
N GLY A 69 -16.20 8.17 1.90
CA GLY A 69 -17.17 7.82 2.94
C GLY A 69 -18.11 8.97 3.28
N GLU A 70 -17.57 10.18 3.44
CA GLU A 70 -18.36 11.39 3.71
C GLU A 70 -19.33 11.74 2.58
N MET A 71 -18.90 11.51 1.33
CA MET A 71 -19.73 11.71 0.15
C MET A 71 -20.72 10.57 -0.12
N GLY A 72 -20.69 9.50 0.68
CA GLY A 72 -21.57 8.34 0.51
C GLY A 72 -21.32 7.53 -0.77
N ILE A 73 -20.11 7.64 -1.36
CA ILE A 73 -19.73 6.93 -2.59
C ILE A 73 -19.47 5.46 -2.29
N SER A 74 -20.13 4.56 -3.03
CA SER A 74 -19.95 3.12 -2.89
C SER A 74 -18.48 2.70 -3.13
N PRO A 75 -17.93 1.76 -2.34
CA PRO A 75 -16.60 1.20 -2.59
C PRO A 75 -16.42 0.51 -3.94
N ALA A 76 -17.51 0.13 -4.60
CA ALA A 76 -17.50 -0.48 -5.93
C ALA A 76 -17.43 0.55 -7.07
N GLU A 77 -17.85 1.77 -6.80
CA GLU A 77 -17.88 2.86 -7.79
C GLU A 77 -16.48 3.47 -7.95
N ARG A 78 -16.09 3.70 -9.20
CA ARG A 78 -14.82 4.37 -9.54
C ARG A 78 -15.11 5.82 -9.88
N VAL A 79 -14.49 6.73 -9.17
CA VAL A 79 -14.66 8.17 -9.33
C VAL A 79 -13.34 8.86 -9.65
N PRO A 80 -13.33 9.95 -10.42
CA PRO A 80 -12.14 10.75 -10.62
C PRO A 80 -11.78 11.51 -9.33
N LEU A 81 -10.49 11.62 -9.05
CA LEU A 81 -9.94 12.43 -7.94
C LEU A 81 -9.25 13.66 -8.52
N PHE A 82 -9.62 14.83 -8.02
CA PHE A 82 -8.92 16.08 -8.30
C PHE A 82 -8.07 16.45 -7.08
N ALA A 83 -6.75 16.40 -7.24
CA ALA A 83 -5.82 16.72 -6.17
C ALA A 83 -5.06 18.00 -6.50
N ALA A 84 -4.96 18.92 -5.54
CA ALA A 84 -4.14 20.11 -5.63
C ALA A 84 -2.98 20.02 -4.65
N GLY A 85 -1.76 20.37 -5.06
CA GLY A 85 -0.59 20.34 -4.19
C GLY A 85 0.73 20.19 -4.96
N ASN A 86 1.71 19.52 -4.34
CA ASN A 86 3.00 19.28 -4.95
C ASN A 86 2.85 18.31 -6.14
N THR A 87 2.89 18.86 -7.34
CA THR A 87 2.65 18.14 -8.60
C THR A 87 3.59 16.95 -8.79
N VAL A 88 4.86 17.09 -8.41
CA VAL A 88 5.87 16.03 -8.59
C VAL A 88 5.52 14.80 -7.76
N LYS A 89 5.24 14.99 -6.48
CA LYS A 89 4.84 13.91 -5.58
C LYS A 89 3.50 13.29 -5.98
N LEU A 90 2.52 14.11 -6.37
CA LEU A 90 1.21 13.62 -6.80
C LEU A 90 1.28 12.76 -8.07
N VAL A 91 2.16 13.09 -9.01
CA VAL A 91 2.40 12.26 -10.20
C VAL A 91 2.99 10.91 -9.81
N GLU A 92 3.94 10.89 -8.89
CA GLU A 92 4.58 9.67 -8.40
C GLU A 92 3.57 8.76 -7.68
N TYR A 93 2.71 9.32 -6.84
CA TYR A 93 1.69 8.57 -6.10
C TYR A 93 0.44 8.22 -6.91
N ALA A 94 0.21 8.84 -8.06
CA ALA A 94 -1.04 8.72 -8.82
C ALA A 94 -1.41 7.27 -9.16
N SER A 95 -0.45 6.44 -9.55
CA SER A 95 -0.67 5.03 -9.86
C SER A 95 -1.10 4.22 -8.65
N TYR A 96 -0.48 4.47 -7.51
CA TYR A 96 -0.79 3.81 -6.22
C TYR A 96 -2.14 4.28 -5.69
N LEU A 97 -2.44 5.57 -5.74
CA LEU A 97 -3.74 6.13 -5.34
C LEU A 97 -4.87 5.55 -6.18
N LYS A 98 -4.68 5.45 -7.49
CA LYS A 98 -5.67 4.84 -8.39
C LYS A 98 -5.98 3.39 -8.00
N ALA A 99 -4.95 2.60 -7.71
CA ALA A 99 -5.11 1.19 -7.34
C ALA A 99 -5.69 1.01 -5.94
N LEU A 100 -5.15 1.70 -4.93
CA LEU A 100 -5.48 1.51 -3.52
C LEU A 100 -6.80 2.17 -3.11
N ALA A 101 -7.15 3.31 -3.70
CA ALA A 101 -8.41 4.00 -3.44
C ALA A 101 -9.50 3.68 -4.47
N LYS A 102 -9.25 2.76 -5.42
CA LYS A 102 -10.18 2.36 -6.49
C LYS A 102 -10.71 3.56 -7.28
N LEU A 103 -9.82 4.44 -7.71
CA LEU A 103 -10.17 5.62 -8.49
C LEU A 103 -10.19 5.31 -9.99
N GLU A 104 -10.98 6.04 -10.74
CA GLU A 104 -10.97 5.99 -12.20
C GLU A 104 -9.73 6.71 -12.77
N SER A 105 -9.51 7.94 -12.29
CA SER A 105 -8.39 8.78 -12.71
C SER A 105 -7.96 9.71 -11.56
N VAL A 106 -6.71 10.17 -11.62
CA VAL A 106 -6.18 11.19 -10.72
C VAL A 106 -5.78 12.39 -11.58
N ALA A 107 -6.54 13.47 -11.47
CA ALA A 107 -6.26 14.73 -12.14
C ALA A 107 -5.57 15.69 -11.16
N ILE A 108 -4.43 16.23 -11.57
CA ILE A 108 -3.64 17.14 -10.74
C ILE A 108 -3.99 18.57 -11.14
N ALA A 109 -4.72 19.26 -10.28
CA ALA A 109 -5.01 20.67 -10.45
C ALA A 109 -3.77 21.48 -10.04
N ARG A 110 -3.20 22.23 -10.98
CA ARG A 110 -2.28 23.32 -10.61
C ARG A 110 -3.09 24.33 -9.81
N SER A 111 -2.65 24.67 -8.61
CA SER A 111 -3.28 25.71 -7.77
C SER A 111 -3.28 27.05 -8.50
N ARG A 112 -4.25 27.25 -9.36
CA ARG A 112 -4.72 28.59 -9.74
C ARG A 112 -5.96 28.81 -8.89
N CYS A 113 -5.98 29.91 -8.18
CA CYS A 113 -7.05 30.44 -7.34
C CYS A 113 -8.44 29.81 -7.57
N ALA A 114 -9.10 29.49 -6.46
CA ALA A 114 -10.45 28.93 -6.36
C ALA A 114 -11.58 29.79 -6.99
N CYS A 115 -11.30 30.58 -7.99
CA CYS A 115 -12.24 31.52 -8.59
C CYS A 115 -12.79 31.10 -9.97
N ASP A 116 -12.37 29.95 -10.53
CA ASP A 116 -12.71 29.62 -11.93
C ASP A 116 -13.52 28.31 -12.10
N VAL A 117 -14.22 27.87 -11.05
CA VAL A 117 -15.11 26.68 -11.13
C VAL A 117 -16.50 27.03 -11.70
N ASP A 118 -16.85 28.31 -11.89
CA ASP A 118 -18.20 28.74 -12.21
C ASP A 118 -18.43 29.11 -13.70
N LYS A 119 -17.61 28.63 -14.63
CA LYS A 119 -17.84 28.94 -16.06
C LYS A 119 -17.68 27.72 -16.97
N ARG A 120 -18.32 26.59 -16.68
CA ARG A 120 -18.71 25.60 -17.73
C ARG A 120 -19.82 24.69 -17.19
N LEU A 121 -21.00 25.21 -17.19
CA LEU A 121 -22.26 24.49 -17.43
C LEU A 121 -22.76 24.84 -18.79
#